data_f345c093c57317516859d010b9d460cd
#
_entry.id   f345c093c57317516859d010b9d460cd
#
_cell.length_a   1.000
_cell.length_b   1.000
_cell.length_c   1.000
_cell.angle_alpha   90.00
_cell.angle_beta   90.00
_cell.angle_gamma   90.00
#
_symmetry.space_group_name_H-M   'P 1'
#
loop_
_entity.id
_entity.type
_entity.pdbx_description
1 polymer ?
#
loop_
_entity_poly.entity_id
_entity_poly.type
_entity_poly.pdbx_seq_one_letter_code
_entity_poly.pdbx_strand_id
1 'polypeptide(L)'
;MRDEKGRQFIVEMQMLWTEAFKQRVLFNASKAFVRQLDKKRKYELLQPVYSLNLVNEVFMNDYPDEFIHNFNIVHDLHSDEVIDGLHFTFVELPKFQPHSTNEKKMAVLWLKFLTEIDENTTQVPPELLATPETSKALKTVEESAMTKDELLAYEDFWDKLGAERLLFIDSNKLSHERGLAEGRAEGLAEGKTAIAKNLLNMGMATADVAKATGLNPEEIEKLRK
;
A
#
# COMPACT_ATOMS: atom_id res chain seq x y z
N MET A 1 11.51 -0.83 18.56
CA MET A 1 12.39 0.16 19.26
C MET A 1 11.59 0.81 20.38
N ARG A 2 12.26 1.37 21.40
CA ARG A 2 11.60 2.15 22.47
C ARG A 2 12.39 3.45 22.66
N ASP A 3 11.68 4.55 22.94
CA ASP A 3 12.31 5.80 23.33
C ASP A 3 12.54 5.89 24.87
N GLU A 4 13.11 7.01 25.30
CA GLU A 4 13.41 7.27 26.71
C GLU A 4 12.15 7.34 27.60
N LYS A 5 10.97 7.59 27.02
CA LYS A 5 9.68 7.60 27.70
C LYS A 5 8.98 6.24 27.70
N GLY A 6 9.60 5.20 27.13
CA GLY A 6 9.07 3.85 27.04
C GLY A 6 8.06 3.65 25.88
N ARG A 7 7.78 4.67 25.05
CA ARG A 7 6.91 4.55 23.88
C ARG A 7 7.54 3.61 22.87
N GLN A 8 6.70 2.81 22.20
CA GLN A 8 7.16 1.81 21.24
C GLN A 8 7.09 2.34 19.82
N PHE A 9 8.16 2.12 19.07
CA PHE A 9 8.23 2.48 17.65
C PHE A 9 8.46 1.24 16.81
N ILE A 10 7.69 1.12 15.74
CA ILE A 10 7.87 0.17 14.65
C ILE A 10 8.23 1.00 13.42
N VAL A 11 9.29 0.62 12.73
CA VAL A 11 9.64 1.21 11.44
C VAL A 11 9.64 0.08 10.44
N GLU A 12 8.82 0.18 9.41
CA GLU A 12 8.75 -0.75 8.29
C GLU A 12 9.06 -0.02 6.99
N MET A 13 9.80 -0.66 6.09
CA MET A 13 10.00 -0.20 4.72
C MET A 13 9.33 -1.19 3.79
N GLN A 14 8.50 -0.68 2.87
CA GLN A 14 7.75 -1.46 1.92
C GLN A 14 8.08 -1.00 0.50
N MET A 15 8.65 -1.89 -0.29
CA MET A 15 9.03 -1.61 -1.68
C MET A 15 7.83 -1.63 -2.63
N LEU A 16 6.83 -2.47 -2.35
CA LEU A 16 5.63 -2.64 -3.17
C LEU A 16 4.39 -2.43 -2.31
N TRP A 17 3.46 -1.61 -2.78
CA TRP A 17 2.17 -1.47 -2.14
C TRP A 17 1.27 -2.67 -2.42
N THR A 18 0.58 -3.16 -1.40
CA THR A 18 -0.48 -4.15 -1.54
C THR A 18 -1.66 -3.74 -0.66
N GLU A 19 -2.89 -4.08 -1.06
CA GLU A 19 -4.08 -3.82 -0.24
C GLU A 19 -3.98 -4.41 1.17
N ALA A 20 -3.32 -5.57 1.30
CA ALA A 20 -3.09 -6.22 2.58
C ALA A 20 -2.04 -5.51 3.46
N PHE A 21 -1.31 -4.52 2.93
CA PHE A 21 -0.24 -3.86 3.70
C PHE A 21 -0.80 -3.08 4.89
N LYS A 22 -1.89 -2.33 4.70
CA LYS A 22 -2.56 -1.62 5.81
C LYS A 22 -2.97 -2.56 6.93
N GLN A 23 -3.56 -3.72 6.60
CA GLN A 23 -3.96 -4.72 7.56
C GLN A 23 -2.75 -5.34 8.27
N ARG A 24 -1.64 -5.58 7.55
CA ARG A 24 -0.39 -6.07 8.13
C ARG A 24 0.21 -5.07 9.12
N VAL A 25 0.24 -3.79 8.76
CA VAL A 25 0.70 -2.71 9.64
C VAL A 25 -0.17 -2.64 10.91
N LEU A 26 -1.49 -2.66 10.76
CA LEU A 26 -2.42 -2.68 11.89
C LEU A 26 -2.20 -3.91 12.78
N PHE A 27 -2.05 -5.09 12.19
CA PHE A 27 -1.78 -6.33 12.93
C PHE A 27 -0.47 -6.25 13.73
N ASN A 28 0.62 -5.78 13.11
CA ASN A 28 1.92 -5.69 13.74
C ASN A 28 1.92 -4.68 14.92
N ALA A 29 1.30 -3.53 14.73
CA ALA A 29 1.16 -2.52 15.77
C ALA A 29 0.28 -3.02 16.93
N SER A 30 -0.84 -3.68 16.63
CA SER A 30 -1.73 -4.29 17.63
C SER A 30 -1.00 -5.37 18.44
N LYS A 31 -0.21 -6.22 17.77
CA LYS A 31 0.60 -7.24 18.43
C LYS A 31 1.64 -6.63 19.38
N ALA A 32 2.28 -5.53 18.98
CA ALA A 32 3.22 -4.82 19.84
C ALA A 32 2.51 -4.17 21.03
N PHE A 33 1.31 -3.60 20.83
CA PHE A 33 0.49 -3.02 21.87
C PHE A 33 0.05 -4.05 22.91
N VAL A 34 -0.52 -5.17 22.48
CA VAL A 34 -0.98 -6.26 23.35
C VAL A 34 0.15 -6.91 24.13
N ARG A 35 1.35 -7.04 23.53
CA ARG A 35 2.54 -7.63 24.19
C ARG A 35 3.07 -6.84 25.37
N GLN A 36 2.61 -5.62 25.60
CA GLN A 36 2.97 -4.82 26.75
C GLN A 36 2.27 -5.31 28.04
N LEU A 37 1.14 -6.00 27.91
CA LEU A 37 0.43 -6.54 29.05
C LEU A 37 1.16 -7.75 29.63
N ASP A 38 1.51 -7.63 30.89
CA ASP A 38 2.00 -8.74 31.72
C ASP A 38 0.83 -9.52 32.36
N LYS A 39 1.16 -10.50 33.20
CA LYS A 39 0.19 -11.28 33.97
C LYS A 39 -0.66 -10.43 34.95
N LYS A 40 -0.22 -9.22 35.31
CA LYS A 40 -0.90 -8.30 36.24
C LYS A 40 -1.93 -7.43 35.55
N ARG A 41 -1.97 -7.40 34.22
CA ARG A 41 -2.98 -6.73 33.38
C ARG A 41 -3.33 -5.30 33.81
N LYS A 42 -2.32 -4.45 34.00
CA LYS A 42 -2.51 -3.04 34.30
C LYS A 42 -2.63 -2.24 33.00
N TYR A 43 -3.83 -2.00 32.55
CA TYR A 43 -4.10 -1.27 31.30
C TYR A 43 -3.62 0.18 31.34
N GLU A 44 -3.59 0.80 32.52
CA GLU A 44 -3.11 2.17 32.73
C GLU A 44 -1.62 2.35 32.41
N LEU A 45 -0.88 1.26 32.33
CA LEU A 45 0.57 1.26 32.00
C LEU A 45 0.86 1.03 30.53
N LEU A 46 -0.17 0.80 29.72
CA LEU A 46 0.03 0.66 28.27
C LEU A 46 0.53 1.97 27.69
N GLN A 47 1.60 1.85 26.89
CA GLN A 47 2.17 2.96 26.17
C GLN A 47 1.72 2.93 24.71
N PRO A 48 1.53 4.08 24.05
CA PRO A 48 1.22 4.13 22.64
C PRO A 48 2.27 3.42 21.78
N VAL A 49 1.82 2.85 20.68
CA VAL A 49 2.68 2.29 19.62
C VAL A 49 2.60 3.20 18.41
N TYR A 50 3.74 3.67 17.95
CA TYR A 50 3.89 4.49 16.76
C TYR A 50 4.46 3.62 15.64
N SER A 51 3.72 3.46 14.55
CA SER A 51 4.16 2.73 13.36
C SER A 51 4.50 3.72 12.25
N LEU A 52 5.78 3.82 11.90
CA LEU A 52 6.28 4.56 10.76
C LEU A 52 6.49 3.60 9.58
N ASN A 53 5.80 3.85 8.49
CA ASN A 53 5.79 2.98 7.32
C ASN A 53 6.30 3.78 6.12
N LEU A 54 7.49 3.45 5.65
CA LEU A 54 8.12 4.07 4.49
C LEU A 54 7.74 3.25 3.25
N VAL A 55 7.05 3.87 2.29
CA VAL A 55 6.48 3.18 1.13
C VAL A 55 7.13 3.73 -0.13
N ASN A 56 7.76 2.85 -0.92
CA ASN A 56 8.39 3.24 -2.19
C ASN A 56 7.41 3.17 -3.39
N GLU A 57 6.14 3.43 -3.12
CA GLU A 57 5.08 3.55 -4.13
C GLU A 57 4.08 4.63 -3.75
N VAL A 58 3.38 5.17 -4.77
CA VAL A 58 2.26 6.10 -4.59
C VAL A 58 0.98 5.27 -4.41
N PHE A 59 0.29 5.44 -3.29
CA PHE A 59 -0.97 4.73 -2.99
C PHE A 59 -2.14 5.65 -2.63
N MET A 60 -1.86 6.93 -2.32
CA MET A 60 -2.88 7.95 -2.04
C MET A 60 -2.95 8.94 -3.23
N ASN A 61 -3.50 8.48 -4.34
CA ASN A 61 -3.53 9.25 -5.60
C ASN A 61 -4.37 10.54 -5.50
N ASP A 62 -5.38 10.57 -4.62
CA ASP A 62 -6.25 11.74 -4.43
C ASP A 62 -5.54 12.90 -3.73
N TYR A 63 -4.34 12.68 -3.17
CA TYR A 63 -3.53 13.67 -2.45
C TYR A 63 -2.14 13.79 -3.08
N PRO A 64 -2.01 14.34 -4.30
CA PRO A 64 -0.75 14.34 -5.04
C PRO A 64 0.39 15.13 -4.37
N ASP A 65 0.04 16.18 -3.61
CA ASP A 65 1.01 17.06 -2.95
C ASP A 65 1.34 16.65 -1.50
N GLU A 66 0.66 15.62 -0.99
CA GLU A 66 0.88 15.11 0.35
C GLU A 66 1.65 13.78 0.29
N PHE A 67 2.77 13.72 0.99
CA PHE A 67 3.59 12.51 1.06
C PHE A 67 3.62 11.87 2.45
N ILE A 68 3.06 12.54 3.49
CA ILE A 68 2.95 12.03 4.86
C ILE A 68 1.47 11.91 5.22
N HIS A 69 1.04 10.70 5.55
CA HIS A 69 -0.35 10.40 5.92
C HIS A 69 -0.39 9.82 7.32
N ASN A 70 -1.08 10.52 8.23
CA ASN A 70 -1.23 10.10 9.62
C ASN A 70 -2.62 9.54 9.86
N PHE A 71 -2.69 8.37 10.52
CA PHE A 71 -3.93 7.71 10.88
C PHE A 71 -3.95 7.46 12.38
N ASN A 72 -5.08 7.80 13.01
CA ASN A 72 -5.35 7.61 14.43
C ASN A 72 -6.72 6.95 14.60
N ILE A 73 -6.97 6.39 15.78
CA ILE A 73 -8.30 5.89 16.16
C ILE A 73 -9.05 7.07 16.75
N VAL A 74 -10.10 7.52 16.07
CA VAL A 74 -10.88 8.69 16.45
C VAL A 74 -12.38 8.37 16.46
N HIS A 75 -13.18 9.20 17.16
CA HIS A 75 -14.62 9.17 17.03
C HIS A 75 -15.03 9.63 15.63
N ASP A 76 -15.95 8.94 14.96
CA ASP A 76 -16.32 9.17 13.55
C ASP A 76 -16.94 10.56 13.29
N LEU A 77 -17.70 11.09 14.25
CA LEU A 77 -18.33 12.41 14.16
C LEU A 77 -17.56 13.52 14.90
N HIS A 78 -16.60 13.16 15.76
CA HIS A 78 -15.82 14.08 16.60
C HIS A 78 -14.35 13.66 16.53
N SER A 79 -13.65 14.04 15.45
CA SER A 79 -12.27 13.61 15.17
C SER A 79 -11.21 14.18 16.13
N ASP A 80 -11.56 15.11 16.99
CA ASP A 80 -10.77 15.60 18.11
C ASP A 80 -10.76 14.63 19.32
N GLU A 81 -11.74 13.73 19.40
CA GLU A 81 -11.80 12.66 20.40
C GLU A 81 -10.98 11.46 19.91
N VAL A 82 -9.80 11.27 20.50
CA VAL A 82 -8.81 10.26 20.10
C VAL A 82 -8.71 9.17 21.17
N ILE A 83 -8.74 7.90 20.74
CA ILE A 83 -8.31 6.78 21.57
C ILE A 83 -6.80 6.64 21.39
N ASP A 84 -6.03 7.11 22.37
CA ASP A 84 -4.58 7.04 22.35
C ASP A 84 -4.09 5.59 22.54
N GLY A 85 -3.31 5.09 21.62
CA GLY A 85 -2.79 3.72 21.70
C GLY A 85 -2.10 3.24 20.45
N LEU A 86 -2.67 3.48 19.28
CA LEU A 86 -2.09 3.12 17.98
C LEU A 86 -2.04 4.32 17.05
N HIS A 87 -0.84 4.66 16.59
CA HIS A 87 -0.60 5.74 15.64
C HIS A 87 0.13 5.19 14.43
N PHE A 88 -0.36 5.52 13.23
CA PHE A 88 0.23 5.07 11.99
C PHE A 88 0.62 6.28 11.15
N THR A 89 1.86 6.31 10.72
CA THR A 89 2.36 7.29 9.75
C THR A 89 2.84 6.53 8.52
N PHE A 90 2.29 6.86 7.36
CA PHE A 90 2.76 6.37 6.08
C PHE A 90 3.47 7.51 5.35
N VAL A 91 4.61 7.21 4.76
CA VAL A 91 5.40 8.17 3.98
C VAL A 91 5.56 7.60 2.58
N GLU A 92 5.01 8.29 1.58
CA GLU A 92 5.16 7.96 0.17
C GLU A 92 6.46 8.56 -0.36
N LEU A 93 7.53 7.77 -0.36
CA LEU A 93 8.86 8.24 -0.76
C LEU A 93 8.89 8.85 -2.17
N PRO A 94 8.18 8.33 -3.19
CA PRO A 94 8.20 8.91 -4.54
C PRO A 94 7.59 10.33 -4.64
N LYS A 95 6.76 10.74 -3.68
CA LYS A 95 6.19 12.12 -3.62
C LYS A 95 7.09 13.11 -2.87
N PHE A 96 8.10 12.62 -2.15
CA PHE A 96 8.99 13.50 -1.40
C PHE A 96 9.78 14.41 -2.34
N GLN A 97 9.67 15.72 -2.10
CA GLN A 97 10.45 16.75 -2.81
C GLN A 97 11.29 17.53 -1.79
N PRO A 98 12.63 17.53 -1.93
CA PRO A 98 13.53 18.10 -0.91
C PRO A 98 13.42 19.62 -0.70
N HIS A 99 12.58 20.32 -1.44
CA HIS A 99 12.50 21.78 -1.44
C HIS A 99 11.37 22.37 -0.57
N SER A 100 10.60 21.54 0.16
CA SER A 100 9.58 22.07 1.06
C SER A 100 10.23 22.61 2.35
N THR A 101 10.08 23.90 2.58
CA THR A 101 10.84 24.69 3.58
C THR A 101 10.37 24.48 5.04
N ASN A 102 9.32 23.72 5.29
CA ASN A 102 8.70 23.60 6.63
C ASN A 102 9.02 22.30 7.38
N GLU A 103 9.87 21.44 6.84
CA GLU A 103 10.17 20.15 7.43
C GLU A 103 11.34 20.22 8.40
N LYS A 104 11.28 19.39 9.45
CA LYS A 104 12.39 19.26 10.40
C LYS A 104 13.62 18.80 9.63
N LYS A 105 14.71 19.53 9.73
CA LYS A 105 15.95 19.29 8.99
C LYS A 105 16.42 17.83 9.03
N MET A 106 16.30 17.16 10.18
CA MET A 106 16.69 15.74 10.33
C MET A 106 15.76 14.79 9.54
N ALA A 107 14.45 15.04 9.54
CA ALA A 107 13.52 14.23 8.74
C ALA A 107 13.81 14.36 7.24
N VAL A 108 14.06 15.59 6.76
CA VAL A 108 14.46 15.84 5.36
C VAL A 108 15.75 15.10 5.02
N LEU A 109 16.76 15.12 5.89
CA LEU A 109 18.02 14.43 5.64
C LEU A 109 17.83 12.90 5.55
N TRP A 110 17.01 12.32 6.41
CA TRP A 110 16.69 10.89 6.31
C TRP A 110 15.90 10.55 5.05
N LEU A 111 14.93 11.37 4.66
CA LEU A 111 14.18 11.16 3.43
C LEU A 111 15.08 11.29 2.20
N LYS A 112 15.97 12.29 2.15
CA LYS A 112 17.01 12.40 1.11
C LYS A 112 17.90 11.16 1.07
N PHE A 113 18.38 10.69 2.22
CA PHE A 113 19.18 9.46 2.27
C PHE A 113 18.43 8.26 1.67
N LEU A 114 17.13 8.11 1.97
CA LEU A 114 16.32 6.98 1.50
C LEU A 114 15.88 7.10 0.04
N THR A 115 15.91 8.29 -0.56
CA THR A 115 15.43 8.53 -1.94
C THR A 115 16.53 8.85 -2.93
N GLU A 116 17.66 9.39 -2.47
CA GLU A 116 18.74 9.86 -3.35
C GLU A 116 20.00 8.97 -3.31
N ILE A 117 20.11 8.06 -2.31
CA ILE A 117 21.24 7.13 -2.22
C ILE A 117 20.81 5.77 -2.76
N ASP A 118 21.44 5.35 -3.84
CA ASP A 118 21.24 4.07 -4.50
C ASP A 118 22.59 3.46 -4.94
N GLU A 119 22.55 2.31 -5.59
CA GLU A 119 23.70 1.57 -6.10
C GLU A 119 24.53 2.33 -7.16
N ASN A 120 23.95 3.36 -7.80
CA ASN A 120 24.60 4.18 -8.80
C ASN A 120 25.15 5.48 -8.24
N THR A 121 24.97 5.72 -6.94
CA THR A 121 25.38 6.97 -6.29
C THR A 121 26.91 7.05 -6.19
N THR A 122 27.50 7.89 -7.02
CA THR A 122 28.96 8.14 -7.02
C THR A 122 29.36 9.37 -6.19
N GLN A 123 28.42 10.28 -5.95
CA GLN A 123 28.64 11.51 -5.18
C GLN A 123 27.51 11.68 -4.16
N VAL A 124 27.89 11.63 -2.89
CA VAL A 124 26.95 11.79 -1.76
C VAL A 124 26.70 13.29 -1.52
N PRO A 125 25.45 13.73 -1.33
CA PRO A 125 25.15 15.10 -0.93
C PRO A 125 25.92 15.54 0.33
N PRO A 126 26.58 16.72 0.30
CA PRO A 126 27.42 17.17 1.41
C PRO A 126 26.70 17.28 2.75
N GLU A 127 25.42 17.61 2.74
CA GLU A 127 24.58 17.69 3.93
C GLU A 127 24.38 16.34 4.63
N LEU A 128 24.38 15.23 3.89
CA LEU A 128 24.29 13.87 4.47
C LEU A 128 25.62 13.46 5.11
N LEU A 129 26.74 13.90 4.56
CA LEU A 129 28.07 13.68 5.13
C LEU A 129 28.33 14.51 6.39
N ALA A 130 27.76 15.72 6.43
CA ALA A 130 27.95 16.66 7.53
C ALA A 130 27.19 16.26 8.81
N THR A 131 26.19 15.38 8.72
CA THR A 131 25.34 14.96 9.83
C THR A 131 25.82 13.59 10.34
N PRO A 132 26.16 13.43 11.63
CA PRO A 132 26.75 12.19 12.16
C PRO A 132 25.88 10.95 11.94
N GLU A 133 24.55 11.09 12.07
CA GLU A 133 23.58 10.00 11.94
C GLU A 133 23.51 9.49 10.51
N THR A 134 23.37 10.39 9.53
CA THR A 134 23.31 10.02 8.10
C THR A 134 24.68 9.59 7.59
N SER A 135 25.76 10.22 8.04
CA SER A 135 27.12 9.79 7.71
C SER A 135 27.43 8.37 8.22
N LYS A 136 26.93 8.02 9.41
CA LYS A 136 27.03 6.64 9.93
C LYS A 136 26.22 5.66 9.09
N ALA A 137 24.99 6.03 8.70
CA ALA A 137 24.15 5.20 7.85
C ALA A 137 24.81 4.96 6.48
N LEU A 138 25.37 6.01 5.86
CA LEU A 138 26.11 5.90 4.60
C LEU A 138 27.24 4.87 4.68
N LYS A 139 28.04 4.92 5.72
CA LYS A 139 29.12 3.94 5.94
C LYS A 139 28.62 2.51 6.08
N THR A 140 27.40 2.33 6.57
CA THR A 140 26.80 0.99 6.74
C THR A 140 26.32 0.40 5.44
N VAL A 141 25.86 1.25 4.47
CA VAL A 141 25.37 0.80 3.16
C VAL A 141 26.45 0.86 2.07
N GLU A 142 27.67 1.29 2.39
CA GLU A 142 28.77 1.32 1.44
C GLU A 142 29.21 -0.12 1.12
N GLU A 143 29.09 -0.53 -0.14
CA GLU A 143 29.44 -1.91 -0.56
C GLU A 143 30.88 -2.30 -0.25
N SER A 144 31.81 -1.35 -0.29
CA SER A 144 33.22 -1.56 0.07
C SER A 144 33.42 -1.97 1.53
N ALA A 145 32.41 -1.72 2.40
CA ALA A 145 32.44 -2.09 3.80
C ALA A 145 31.77 -3.45 4.08
N MET A 146 31.11 -4.06 3.10
CA MET A 146 30.43 -5.35 3.23
C MET A 146 31.42 -6.52 3.18
N THR A 147 31.21 -7.51 4.01
CA THR A 147 31.87 -8.81 3.89
C THR A 147 31.28 -9.57 2.70
N LYS A 148 31.98 -10.61 2.24
CA LYS A 148 31.47 -11.46 1.12
C LYS A 148 30.11 -12.08 1.42
N ASP A 149 29.87 -12.48 2.67
CA ASP A 149 28.61 -13.12 3.05
C ASP A 149 27.48 -12.08 3.11
N GLU A 150 27.75 -10.84 3.53
CA GLU A 150 26.80 -9.73 3.51
C GLU A 150 26.45 -9.32 2.07
N LEU A 151 27.45 -9.26 1.18
CA LEU A 151 27.24 -8.94 -0.23
C LEU A 151 26.37 -10.02 -0.92
N LEU A 152 26.67 -11.30 -0.69
CA LEU A 152 25.85 -12.40 -1.22
C LEU A 152 24.41 -12.37 -0.67
N ALA A 153 24.25 -12.06 0.62
CA ALA A 153 22.91 -11.93 1.21
C ALA A 153 22.14 -10.72 0.64
N TYR A 154 22.83 -9.64 0.31
CA TYR A 154 22.28 -8.46 -0.33
C TYR A 154 21.82 -8.77 -1.78
N GLU A 155 22.67 -9.42 -2.57
CA GLU A 155 22.32 -9.87 -3.93
C GLU A 155 21.13 -10.83 -3.93
N ASP A 156 21.13 -11.85 -3.05
CA ASP A 156 20.02 -12.82 -2.91
C ASP A 156 18.70 -12.14 -2.48
N PHE A 157 18.76 -11.10 -1.65
CA PHE A 157 17.60 -10.30 -1.28
C PHE A 157 17.01 -9.59 -2.51
N TRP A 158 17.84 -8.92 -3.33
CA TRP A 158 17.37 -8.20 -4.52
C TRP A 158 16.83 -9.14 -5.59
N ASP A 159 17.44 -10.29 -5.79
CA ASP A 159 16.96 -11.32 -6.70
C ASP A 159 15.57 -11.84 -6.29
N LYS A 160 15.37 -12.11 -5.01
CA LYS A 160 14.07 -12.51 -4.47
C LYS A 160 13.02 -11.41 -4.61
N LEU A 161 13.36 -10.17 -4.28
CA LEU A 161 12.46 -9.03 -4.41
C LEU A 161 12.08 -8.80 -5.88
N GLY A 162 13.03 -8.91 -6.80
CA GLY A 162 12.80 -8.83 -8.23
C GLY A 162 11.84 -9.90 -8.73
N ALA A 163 12.04 -11.15 -8.32
CA ALA A 163 11.15 -12.27 -8.65
C ALA A 163 9.73 -12.07 -8.08
N GLU A 164 9.61 -11.66 -6.82
CA GLU A 164 8.30 -11.34 -6.21
C GLU A 164 7.58 -10.21 -6.95
N ARG A 165 8.31 -9.18 -7.36
CA ARG A 165 7.77 -8.05 -8.13
C ARG A 165 7.21 -8.50 -9.47
N LEU A 166 7.94 -9.34 -10.21
CA LEU A 166 7.48 -9.89 -11.48
C LEU A 166 6.23 -10.73 -11.31
N LEU A 167 6.19 -11.63 -10.31
CA LEU A 167 5.01 -12.44 -10.01
C LEU A 167 3.80 -11.58 -9.64
N PHE A 168 3.99 -10.49 -8.90
CA PHE A 168 2.92 -9.56 -8.54
C PHE A 168 2.37 -8.83 -9.78
N ILE A 169 3.24 -8.33 -10.66
CA ILE A 169 2.85 -7.65 -11.91
C ILE A 169 2.09 -8.60 -12.82
N ASP A 170 2.58 -9.83 -13.01
CA ASP A 170 1.94 -10.83 -13.84
C ASP A 170 0.58 -11.26 -13.29
N SER A 171 0.48 -11.45 -11.97
CA SER A 171 -0.78 -11.77 -11.30
C SER A 171 -1.82 -10.65 -11.46
N ASN A 172 -1.42 -9.40 -11.28
CA ASN A 172 -2.30 -8.24 -11.47
C ASN A 172 -2.77 -8.11 -12.92
N LYS A 173 -1.87 -8.29 -13.89
CA LYS A 173 -2.21 -8.25 -15.31
C LYS A 173 -3.23 -9.34 -15.66
N LEU A 174 -2.99 -10.57 -15.22
CA LEU A 174 -3.89 -11.70 -15.47
C LEU A 174 -5.26 -11.48 -14.82
N SER A 175 -5.31 -10.96 -13.61
CA SER A 175 -6.55 -10.64 -12.90
C SER A 175 -7.32 -9.52 -13.60
N HIS A 176 -6.63 -8.50 -14.10
CA HIS A 176 -7.23 -7.39 -14.85
C HIS A 176 -7.81 -7.88 -16.19
N GLU A 177 -7.06 -8.70 -16.93
CA GLU A 177 -7.52 -9.29 -18.20
C GLU A 177 -8.75 -10.18 -17.99
N ARG A 178 -8.75 -10.99 -16.93
CA ARG A 178 -9.91 -11.81 -16.55
C ARG A 178 -11.13 -10.96 -16.21
N GLY A 179 -10.97 -9.95 -15.35
CA GLY A 179 -12.06 -9.04 -14.98
C GLY A 179 -12.65 -8.29 -16.17
N LEU A 180 -11.80 -7.85 -17.12
CA LEU A 180 -12.27 -7.24 -18.36
C LEU A 180 -13.05 -8.23 -19.23
N ALA A 181 -12.60 -9.47 -19.35
CA ALA A 181 -13.28 -10.50 -20.12
C ALA A 181 -14.64 -10.85 -19.50
N GLU A 182 -14.69 -11.06 -18.18
CA GLU A 182 -15.92 -11.32 -17.42
C GLU A 182 -16.90 -10.16 -17.52
N GLY A 183 -16.47 -8.91 -17.26
CA GLY A 183 -17.33 -7.73 -17.36
C GLY A 183 -17.87 -7.48 -18.78
N ARG A 184 -17.08 -7.78 -19.83
CA ARG A 184 -17.58 -7.72 -21.22
C ARG A 184 -18.62 -8.79 -21.49
N ALA A 185 -18.42 -10.01 -20.99
CA ALA A 185 -19.38 -11.10 -21.18
C ALA A 185 -20.70 -10.83 -20.44
N GLU A 186 -20.62 -10.35 -19.20
CA GLU A 186 -21.79 -9.96 -18.41
C GLU A 186 -22.55 -8.79 -19.05
N GLY A 187 -21.86 -7.71 -19.42
CA GLY A 187 -22.47 -6.55 -20.04
C GLY A 187 -23.14 -6.90 -21.39
N LEU A 188 -22.53 -7.82 -22.17
CA LEU A 188 -23.16 -8.31 -23.41
C LEU A 188 -24.40 -9.14 -23.11
N ALA A 189 -24.41 -10.00 -22.11
CA ALA A 189 -25.54 -10.81 -21.71
C ALA A 189 -26.69 -9.95 -21.16
N GLU A 190 -26.38 -8.96 -20.31
CA GLU A 190 -27.35 -7.99 -19.79
C GLU A 190 -27.96 -7.14 -20.92
N GLY A 191 -27.13 -6.64 -21.84
CA GLY A 191 -27.55 -5.87 -22.99
C GLY A 191 -28.52 -6.67 -23.91
N LYS A 192 -28.17 -7.93 -24.20
CA LYS A 192 -29.05 -8.82 -24.95
C LYS A 192 -30.39 -9.06 -24.25
N THR A 193 -30.35 -9.26 -22.94
CA THR A 193 -31.52 -9.45 -22.10
C THR A 193 -32.43 -8.21 -22.08
N ALA A 194 -31.83 -7.03 -21.93
CA ALA A 194 -32.57 -5.76 -21.97
C ALA A 194 -33.24 -5.51 -23.33
N ILE A 195 -32.51 -5.75 -24.42
CA ILE A 195 -33.04 -5.65 -25.79
C ILE A 195 -34.18 -6.65 -25.98
N ALA A 196 -34.01 -7.90 -25.54
CA ALA A 196 -35.06 -8.91 -25.64
C ALA A 196 -36.35 -8.50 -24.91
N LYS A 197 -36.25 -7.98 -23.70
CA LYS A 197 -37.38 -7.43 -22.93
C LYS A 197 -38.10 -6.30 -23.68
N ASN A 198 -37.36 -5.36 -24.25
CA ASN A 198 -37.91 -4.24 -24.99
C ASN A 198 -38.66 -4.73 -26.23
N LEU A 199 -38.10 -5.66 -27.01
CA LEU A 199 -38.73 -6.22 -28.20
C LEU A 199 -39.99 -7.02 -27.86
N LEU A 200 -40.00 -7.78 -26.76
CA LEU A 200 -41.19 -8.47 -26.25
C LEU A 200 -42.31 -7.48 -25.88
N ASN A 201 -41.94 -6.37 -25.19
CA ASN A 201 -42.88 -5.31 -24.81
C ASN A 201 -43.49 -4.58 -26.05
N MET A 202 -42.74 -4.55 -27.16
CA MET A 202 -43.22 -4.03 -28.44
C MET A 202 -44.12 -5.03 -29.20
N GLY A 203 -44.38 -6.22 -28.63
CA GLY A 203 -45.24 -7.22 -29.20
C GLY A 203 -44.59 -8.15 -30.24
N MET A 204 -43.26 -8.18 -30.32
CA MET A 204 -42.56 -9.08 -31.25
C MET A 204 -42.70 -10.55 -30.83
N ALA A 205 -42.77 -11.44 -31.79
CA ALA A 205 -42.84 -12.88 -31.53
C ALA A 205 -41.50 -13.41 -30.98
N THR A 206 -41.54 -14.38 -30.05
CA THR A 206 -40.36 -14.99 -29.42
C THR A 206 -39.30 -15.44 -30.43
N ALA A 207 -39.73 -16.00 -31.55
CA ALA A 207 -38.82 -16.45 -32.61
C ALA A 207 -38.04 -15.31 -33.28
N ASP A 208 -38.66 -14.14 -33.45
CA ASP A 208 -37.98 -12.97 -34.02
C ASP A 208 -37.06 -12.28 -33.01
N VAL A 209 -37.45 -12.26 -31.73
CA VAL A 209 -36.59 -11.79 -30.63
C VAL A 209 -35.35 -12.68 -30.48
N ALA A 210 -35.50 -14.00 -30.61
CA ALA A 210 -34.39 -14.95 -30.60
C ALA A 210 -33.39 -14.68 -31.73
N LYS A 211 -33.88 -14.43 -32.95
CA LYS A 211 -33.05 -14.08 -34.11
C LYS A 211 -32.32 -12.74 -33.90
N ALA A 212 -32.99 -11.75 -33.34
CA ALA A 212 -32.45 -10.42 -33.16
C ALA A 212 -31.38 -10.34 -32.06
N THR A 213 -31.54 -11.10 -30.96
CA THR A 213 -30.68 -11.04 -29.79
C THR A 213 -29.66 -12.17 -29.69
N GLY A 214 -29.92 -13.29 -30.40
CA GLY A 214 -29.15 -14.52 -30.29
C GLY A 214 -29.32 -15.25 -28.96
N LEU A 215 -30.37 -14.92 -28.18
CA LEU A 215 -30.75 -15.64 -26.96
C LEU A 215 -31.54 -16.90 -27.30
N ASN A 216 -31.43 -17.91 -26.41
CA ASN A 216 -32.20 -19.12 -26.56
C ASN A 216 -33.71 -18.83 -26.35
N PRO A 217 -34.64 -19.43 -27.15
CA PRO A 217 -36.08 -19.26 -26.97
C PRO A 217 -36.58 -19.54 -25.53
N GLU A 218 -35.97 -20.50 -24.82
CA GLU A 218 -36.30 -20.81 -23.43
C GLU A 218 -35.91 -19.66 -22.45
N GLU A 219 -34.80 -18.96 -22.71
CA GLU A 219 -34.39 -17.79 -21.95
C GLU A 219 -35.38 -16.63 -22.21
N ILE A 220 -35.80 -16.42 -23.44
CA ILE A 220 -36.73 -15.37 -23.81
C ILE A 220 -38.10 -15.60 -23.16
N GLU A 221 -38.60 -16.85 -23.13
CA GLU A 221 -39.85 -17.18 -22.45
C GLU A 221 -39.83 -16.87 -20.95
N LYS A 222 -38.67 -17.03 -20.29
CA LYS A 222 -38.48 -16.64 -18.88
C LYS A 222 -38.53 -15.12 -18.65
N LEU A 223 -38.19 -14.33 -19.67
CA LEU A 223 -38.23 -12.87 -19.61
C LEU A 223 -39.63 -12.28 -19.80
N ARG A 224 -40.58 -13.10 -20.24
CA ARG A 224 -41.98 -12.70 -20.50
C ARG A 224 -42.87 -12.71 -19.25
N LYS A 225 -42.34 -13.23 -18.14
CA LYS A 225 -42.97 -13.22 -16.81
C LYS A 225 -42.61 -11.96 -16.06
#